data_9fbce82d1b84a8ea54ac6abde5e62e84
#
_entry.id   9fbce82d1b84a8ea54ac6abde5e62e84
#
_cell.length_a   1.000
_cell.length_b   1.000
_cell.length_c   1.000
_cell.angle_alpha   90.00
_cell.angle_beta   90.00
_cell.angle_gamma   90.00
#
_symmetry.space_group_name_H-M   'P 1'
#
loop_
_entity.id
_entity.type
_entity.pdbx_description
1 polymer ?
#
loop_
_entity_poly.entity_id
_entity_poly.type
_entity_poly.pdbx_seq_one_letter_code
_entity_poly.pdbx_strand_id
1 'polypeptide(L)'
;MSFQTVNVMLGKSFLLNCQIFFVTLLLALPLGLIVSFGSISRWKPLSGVSRLYVYLMRSTPLMLQLAIVYYLPGFLNPGHMLPRMTAACLAFVLNYAAYFSEIFRGGIQGVPRGQQEAGQVLGMTKGQIFYHVTLLQVIKRIVPPMGNEIITLI
;
A
#
# COMPACT_ATOMS: atom_id res chain seq x y z
N MET A 1 30.74 26.03 1.68
CA MET A 1 30.27 25.15 0.59
C MET A 1 29.97 25.99 -0.64
N SER A 2 30.46 25.61 -1.81
CA SER A 2 30.12 26.31 -3.06
C SER A 2 28.66 26.12 -3.40
N PHE A 3 27.97 27.12 -3.96
CA PHE A 3 26.59 27.05 -4.43
C PHE A 3 26.37 25.88 -5.41
N GLN A 4 27.37 25.60 -6.26
CA GLN A 4 27.35 24.44 -7.18
C GLN A 4 27.33 23.11 -6.44
N THR A 5 28.08 22.96 -5.36
CA THR A 5 28.09 21.71 -4.55
C THR A 5 26.73 21.45 -3.90
N VAL A 6 26.09 22.50 -3.40
CA VAL A 6 24.75 22.42 -2.80
C VAL A 6 23.71 21.97 -3.84
N ASN A 7 23.72 22.58 -5.03
CA ASN A 7 22.78 22.23 -6.10
C ASN A 7 22.93 20.77 -6.57
N VAL A 8 24.19 20.29 -6.71
CA VAL A 8 24.45 18.90 -7.09
C VAL A 8 23.97 17.93 -6.01
N MET A 9 24.19 18.24 -4.74
CA MET A 9 23.70 17.42 -3.62
C MET A 9 22.17 17.40 -3.56
N LEU A 10 21.51 18.53 -3.72
CA LEU A 10 20.04 18.61 -3.77
C LEU A 10 19.47 17.80 -4.93
N GLY A 11 20.03 17.91 -6.12
CA GLY A 11 19.61 17.15 -7.28
C GLY A 11 19.74 15.64 -7.07
N LYS A 12 20.86 15.16 -6.50
CA LYS A 12 21.04 13.74 -6.18
C LYS A 12 20.03 13.25 -5.14
N SER A 13 19.81 14.04 -4.06
CA SER A 13 18.83 13.69 -3.01
C SER A 13 17.42 13.65 -3.55
N PHE A 14 17.06 14.58 -4.44
CA PHE A 14 15.76 14.58 -5.10
C PHE A 14 15.54 13.35 -5.97
N LEU A 15 16.54 12.93 -6.74
CA LEU A 15 16.47 11.71 -7.55
C LEU A 15 16.28 10.45 -6.69
N LEU A 16 16.97 10.36 -5.54
CA LEU A 16 16.80 9.26 -4.60
C LEU A 16 15.36 9.22 -4.02
N ASN A 17 14.81 10.39 -3.66
CA ASN A 17 13.42 10.48 -3.21
C ASN A 17 12.44 10.05 -4.30
N CYS A 18 12.62 10.51 -5.54
CA CYS A 18 11.82 10.08 -6.67
C CYS A 18 11.89 8.54 -6.87
N GLN A 19 13.08 7.96 -6.74
CA GLN A 19 13.24 6.51 -6.86
C GLN A 19 12.46 5.77 -5.77
N ILE A 20 12.56 6.16 -4.50
CA ILE A 20 11.77 5.56 -3.42
C ILE A 20 10.28 5.71 -3.70
N PHE A 21 9.84 6.90 -4.08
CA PHE A 21 8.45 7.20 -4.40
C PHE A 21 7.88 6.28 -5.47
N PHE A 22 8.52 6.22 -6.64
CA PHE A 22 8.01 5.40 -7.75
C PHE A 22 8.07 3.91 -7.47
N VAL A 23 9.15 3.41 -6.85
CA VAL A 23 9.27 2.00 -6.45
C VAL A 23 8.19 1.65 -5.43
N THR A 24 7.97 2.52 -4.45
CA THR A 24 6.93 2.30 -3.44
C THR A 24 5.55 2.22 -4.08
N LEU A 25 5.17 3.18 -4.92
CA LEU A 25 3.85 3.16 -5.58
C LEU A 25 3.67 1.93 -6.46
N LEU A 26 4.68 1.63 -7.30
CA LEU A 26 4.61 0.51 -8.25
C LEU A 26 4.40 -0.84 -7.55
N LEU A 27 5.03 -1.03 -6.39
CA LEU A 27 4.99 -2.31 -5.67
C LEU A 27 3.92 -2.33 -4.57
N ALA A 28 3.70 -1.23 -3.85
CA ALA A 28 2.75 -1.19 -2.74
C ALA A 28 1.28 -1.21 -3.21
N LEU A 29 0.96 -0.64 -4.38
CA LEU A 29 -0.41 -0.68 -4.90
C LEU A 29 -0.89 -2.11 -5.19
N PRO A 30 -0.20 -2.92 -6.02
CA PRO A 30 -0.62 -4.30 -6.26
C PRO A 30 -0.56 -5.16 -4.99
N LEU A 31 0.48 -4.99 -4.16
CA LEU A 31 0.59 -5.72 -2.90
C LEU A 31 -0.56 -5.36 -1.94
N GLY A 32 -0.90 -4.08 -1.80
CA GLY A 32 -2.03 -3.60 -1.01
C GLY A 32 -3.36 -4.17 -1.49
N LEU A 33 -3.55 -4.27 -2.81
CA LEU A 33 -4.75 -4.89 -3.38
C LEU A 33 -4.84 -6.38 -3.01
N ILE A 34 -3.74 -7.14 -3.12
CA ILE A 34 -3.68 -8.55 -2.73
C ILE A 34 -4.00 -8.72 -1.23
N VAL A 35 -3.38 -7.90 -0.37
CA VAL A 35 -3.63 -7.91 1.08
C VAL A 35 -5.08 -7.55 1.39
N SER A 36 -5.70 -6.62 0.66
CA SER A 36 -7.10 -6.26 0.86
C SER A 36 -8.04 -7.44 0.57
N PHE A 37 -7.81 -8.18 -0.51
CA PHE A 37 -8.56 -9.39 -0.80
C PHE A 37 -8.36 -10.47 0.27
N GLY A 38 -7.14 -10.64 0.78
CA GLY A 38 -6.85 -11.49 1.93
C GLY A 38 -7.68 -11.09 3.16
N SER A 39 -7.73 -9.81 3.47
CA SER A 39 -8.47 -9.26 4.62
C SER A 39 -9.99 -9.45 4.51
N ILE A 40 -10.54 -9.46 3.29
CA ILE A 40 -11.98 -9.66 3.01
C ILE A 40 -12.33 -11.15 2.87
N SER A 41 -11.33 -12.02 2.72
CA SER A 41 -11.52 -13.45 2.50
C SER A 41 -12.41 -14.09 3.57
N ARG A 42 -13.25 -15.05 3.15
CA ARG A 42 -14.04 -15.91 4.05
C ARG A 42 -13.18 -16.94 4.79
N TRP A 43 -12.01 -17.23 4.28
CA TRP A 43 -11.07 -18.15 4.92
C TRP A 43 -10.40 -17.45 6.11
N LYS A 44 -10.83 -17.83 7.33
CA LYS A 44 -10.43 -17.18 8.59
C LYS A 44 -8.91 -17.05 8.80
N PRO A 45 -8.07 -18.09 8.51
CA PRO A 45 -6.62 -17.95 8.68
C PRO A 45 -6.03 -16.84 7.80
N LEU A 46 -6.40 -16.79 6.51
CA LEU A 46 -5.92 -15.77 5.58
C LEU A 46 -6.36 -14.37 5.99
N SER A 47 -7.62 -14.22 6.36
CA SER A 47 -8.15 -12.95 6.85
C SER A 47 -7.48 -12.53 8.16
N GLY A 48 -7.20 -13.47 9.07
CA GLY A 48 -6.50 -13.20 10.33
C GLY A 48 -5.07 -12.70 10.11
N VAL A 49 -4.29 -13.40 9.29
CA VAL A 49 -2.90 -13.02 8.96
C VAL A 49 -2.85 -11.66 8.26
N SER A 50 -3.70 -11.45 7.26
CA SER A 50 -3.74 -10.16 6.53
C SER A 50 -4.10 -8.99 7.46
N ARG A 51 -5.08 -9.14 8.33
CA ARG A 51 -5.47 -8.11 9.30
C ARG A 51 -4.40 -7.86 10.35
N LEU A 52 -3.74 -8.91 10.84
CA LEU A 52 -2.62 -8.79 11.79
C LEU A 52 -1.47 -8.00 11.15
N TYR A 53 -1.11 -8.31 9.92
CA TYR A 53 -0.10 -7.57 9.18
C TYR A 53 -0.45 -6.08 9.08
N VAL A 54 -1.66 -5.77 8.63
CA VAL A 54 -2.14 -4.38 8.50
C VAL A 54 -2.14 -3.67 9.85
N TYR A 55 -2.60 -4.35 10.90
CA TYR A 55 -2.59 -3.80 12.27
C TYR A 55 -1.17 -3.45 12.72
N LEU A 56 -0.22 -4.38 12.59
CA LEU A 56 1.17 -4.17 13.00
C LEU A 56 1.82 -3.02 12.21
N MET A 57 1.66 -3.00 10.89
CA MET A 57 2.27 -1.97 10.04
C MET A 57 1.71 -0.56 10.31
N ARG A 58 0.43 -0.44 10.62
CA ARG A 58 -0.21 0.85 10.91
C ARG A 58 -0.11 1.30 12.36
N SER A 59 0.20 0.38 13.28
CA SER A 59 0.37 0.69 14.71
C SER A 59 1.80 1.05 15.09
N THR A 60 2.77 0.80 14.20
CA THR A 60 4.19 1.06 14.46
C THR A 60 4.71 2.19 13.59
N PRO A 61 5.61 3.06 14.11
CA PRO A 61 6.20 4.13 13.32
C PRO A 61 7.05 3.59 12.16
N LEU A 62 6.92 4.21 10.97
CA LEU A 62 7.70 3.83 9.79
C LEU A 62 9.23 3.86 10.05
N MET A 63 9.71 4.83 10.83
CA MET A 63 11.12 4.93 11.21
C MET A 63 11.63 3.67 11.95
N LEU A 64 10.80 3.11 12.83
CA LEU A 64 11.14 1.87 13.54
C LEU A 64 11.17 0.66 12.58
N GLN A 65 10.21 0.58 11.66
CA GLN A 65 10.17 -0.47 10.64
C GLN A 65 11.40 -0.40 9.73
N LEU A 66 11.80 0.80 9.32
CA LEU A 66 13.00 1.04 8.53
C LEU A 66 14.27 0.58 9.26
N ALA A 67 14.38 0.91 10.56
CA ALA A 67 15.49 0.44 11.38
C ALA A 67 15.53 -1.09 11.49
N ILE A 68 14.38 -1.73 11.69
CA ILE A 68 14.28 -3.20 11.74
C ILE A 68 14.72 -3.81 10.41
N VAL A 69 14.18 -3.36 9.29
CA VAL A 69 14.50 -3.89 7.96
C VAL A 69 15.99 -3.72 7.63
N TYR A 70 16.60 -2.61 8.06
CA TYR A 70 17.99 -2.33 7.78
C TYR A 70 18.95 -3.13 8.68
N TYR A 71 18.70 -3.19 9.99
CA TYR A 71 19.65 -3.77 10.96
C TYR A 71 19.42 -5.25 11.23
N LEU A 72 18.17 -5.75 11.15
CA LEU A 72 17.84 -7.13 11.51
C LEU A 72 18.61 -8.18 10.70
N PRO A 73 18.80 -8.06 9.38
CA PRO A 73 19.56 -9.04 8.61
C PRO A 73 21.02 -9.16 9.06
N GLY A 74 21.66 -8.03 9.36
CA GLY A 74 23.04 -8.00 9.88
C GLY A 74 23.16 -8.55 11.30
N PHE A 75 22.09 -8.45 12.11
CA PHE A 75 22.04 -9.01 13.46
C PHE A 75 21.88 -10.54 13.44
N LEU A 76 21.05 -11.06 12.52
CA LEU A 76 20.84 -12.50 12.35
C LEU A 76 22.01 -13.21 11.67
N ASN A 77 22.62 -12.55 10.69
CA ASN A 77 23.78 -13.07 9.93
C ASN A 77 24.85 -11.97 9.82
N PRO A 78 25.91 -12.01 10.65
CA PRO A 78 26.99 -11.05 10.57
C PRO A 78 27.61 -11.01 9.16
N GLY A 79 27.63 -9.80 8.55
CA GLY A 79 28.13 -9.58 7.20
C GLY A 79 27.07 -9.51 6.10
N HIS A 80 25.80 -9.80 6.37
CA HIS A 80 24.68 -9.73 5.42
C HIS A 80 23.78 -8.51 5.69
N MET A 81 24.32 -7.31 5.51
CA MET A 81 23.51 -6.09 5.57
C MET A 81 22.90 -5.79 4.21
N LEU A 82 21.62 -5.40 4.20
CA LEU A 82 20.97 -4.90 2.99
C LEU A 82 21.53 -3.53 2.59
N PRO A 83 21.70 -3.25 1.28
CA PRO A 83 21.99 -1.88 0.83
C PRO A 83 20.93 -0.91 1.36
N ARG A 84 21.35 0.28 1.81
CA ARG A 84 20.47 1.27 2.43
C ARG A 84 19.22 1.56 1.60
N MET A 85 19.39 1.71 0.28
CA MET A 85 18.29 2.00 -0.65
C MET A 85 17.31 0.84 -0.73
N THR A 86 17.80 -0.39 -0.79
CA THR A 86 16.95 -1.60 -0.82
C THR A 86 16.15 -1.74 0.47
N ALA A 87 16.79 -1.53 1.62
CA ALA A 87 16.10 -1.59 2.91
C ALA A 87 15.03 -0.50 3.03
N ALA A 88 15.33 0.73 2.56
CA ALA A 88 14.36 1.82 2.52
C ALA A 88 13.16 1.46 1.64
N CYS A 89 13.39 1.08 0.38
CA CYS A 89 12.31 0.70 -0.53
C CYS A 89 11.46 -0.45 0.04
N LEU A 90 12.08 -1.46 0.65
CA LEU A 90 11.36 -2.60 1.24
C LEU A 90 10.45 -2.14 2.39
N ALA A 91 10.98 -1.34 3.32
CA ALA A 91 10.22 -0.82 4.45
C ALA A 91 9.04 0.04 4.00
N PHE A 92 9.27 0.95 3.04
CA PHE A 92 8.22 1.79 2.47
C PHE A 92 7.15 0.97 1.74
N VAL A 93 7.55 0.01 0.91
CA VAL A 93 6.60 -0.86 0.18
C VAL A 93 5.72 -1.65 1.15
N LEU A 94 6.30 -2.27 2.18
CA LEU A 94 5.54 -3.02 3.18
C LEU A 94 4.60 -2.11 3.98
N ASN A 95 5.07 -0.96 4.41
CA ASN A 95 4.23 -0.02 5.16
C ASN A 95 3.06 0.50 4.31
N TYR A 96 3.34 1.05 3.13
CA TYR A 96 2.30 1.62 2.26
C TYR A 96 1.36 0.57 1.68
N ALA A 97 1.79 -0.67 1.47
CA ALA A 97 0.89 -1.76 1.10
C ALA A 97 -0.20 -2.00 2.18
N ALA A 98 0.13 -1.85 3.46
CA ALA A 98 -0.86 -1.94 4.54
C ALA A 98 -1.86 -0.76 4.50
N TYR A 99 -1.40 0.47 4.24
CA TYR A 99 -2.29 1.63 4.09
C TYR A 99 -3.20 1.49 2.86
N PHE A 100 -2.64 1.17 1.70
CA PHE A 100 -3.43 0.97 0.48
C PHE A 100 -4.42 -0.19 0.61
N SER A 101 -4.06 -1.26 1.33
CA SER A 101 -4.98 -2.38 1.56
C SER A 101 -6.25 -1.96 2.30
N GLU A 102 -6.15 -1.07 3.28
CA GLU A 102 -7.30 -0.55 4.01
C GLU A 102 -8.15 0.38 3.15
N ILE A 103 -7.54 1.20 2.29
CA ILE A 103 -8.25 2.04 1.34
C ILE A 103 -9.05 1.16 0.36
N PHE A 104 -8.43 0.15 -0.22
CA PHE A 104 -9.12 -0.81 -1.11
C PHE A 104 -10.24 -1.55 -0.37
N ARG A 105 -9.97 -2.08 0.82
CA ARG A 105 -10.95 -2.77 1.64
C ARG A 105 -12.14 -1.87 1.97
N GLY A 106 -11.89 -0.64 2.42
CA GLY A 106 -12.92 0.35 2.73
C GLY A 106 -13.74 0.73 1.50
N GLY A 107 -13.11 0.91 0.34
CA GLY A 107 -13.80 1.19 -0.93
C GLY A 107 -14.73 0.05 -1.35
N ILE A 108 -14.23 -1.20 -1.30
CA ILE A 108 -15.00 -2.39 -1.70
C ILE A 108 -16.18 -2.63 -0.74
N GLN A 109 -15.93 -2.60 0.57
CA GLN A 109 -16.97 -2.84 1.58
C GLN A 109 -17.94 -1.66 1.75
N GLY A 110 -17.54 -0.48 1.30
CA GLY A 110 -18.35 0.72 1.36
C GLY A 110 -19.50 0.77 0.34
N VAL A 111 -19.53 -0.11 -0.68
CA VAL A 111 -20.64 -0.16 -1.63
C VAL A 111 -21.86 -0.81 -0.96
N PRO A 112 -23.02 -0.12 -0.90
CA PRO A 112 -24.21 -0.66 -0.26
C PRO A 112 -24.68 -1.95 -0.94
N ARG A 113 -25.10 -2.95 -0.15
CA ARG A 113 -25.61 -4.23 -0.66
C ARG A 113 -26.83 -4.07 -1.57
N GLY A 114 -27.70 -3.08 -1.28
CA GLY A 114 -28.86 -2.78 -2.11
C GLY A 114 -28.51 -2.45 -3.58
N GLN A 115 -27.30 -1.98 -3.88
CA GLN A 115 -26.86 -1.80 -5.27
C GLN A 115 -26.68 -3.12 -6.01
N GLN A 116 -26.19 -4.14 -5.30
CA GLN A 116 -26.05 -5.49 -5.85
C GLN A 116 -27.42 -6.17 -6.01
N GLU A 117 -28.30 -5.99 -5.03
CA GLU A 117 -29.68 -6.51 -5.04
C GLU A 117 -30.49 -5.89 -6.17
N ALA A 118 -30.41 -4.57 -6.37
CA ALA A 118 -31.04 -3.88 -7.48
C ALA A 118 -30.58 -4.41 -8.85
N GLY A 119 -29.27 -4.66 -9.02
CA GLY A 119 -28.74 -5.26 -10.24
C GLY A 119 -29.30 -6.68 -10.47
N GLN A 120 -29.47 -7.48 -9.41
CA GLN A 120 -30.06 -8.83 -9.52
C GLN A 120 -31.54 -8.78 -9.92
N VAL A 121 -32.31 -7.85 -9.37
CA VAL A 121 -33.72 -7.63 -9.74
C VAL A 121 -33.86 -7.26 -11.23
N LEU A 122 -32.89 -6.50 -11.77
CA LEU A 122 -32.83 -6.18 -13.21
C LEU A 122 -32.31 -7.32 -14.08
N GLY A 123 -32.09 -8.52 -13.51
CA GLY A 123 -31.61 -9.69 -14.25
C GLY A 123 -30.12 -9.63 -14.64
N MET A 124 -29.34 -8.73 -14.06
CA MET A 124 -27.91 -8.62 -14.37
C MET A 124 -27.13 -9.79 -13.79
N THR A 125 -26.16 -10.30 -14.54
CA THR A 125 -25.20 -11.28 -14.04
C THR A 125 -24.26 -10.67 -13.02
N LYS A 126 -23.62 -11.48 -12.17
CA LYS A 126 -22.64 -11.01 -11.17
C LYS A 126 -21.50 -10.18 -11.79
N GLY A 127 -21.04 -10.56 -12.99
CA GLY A 127 -20.03 -9.83 -13.73
C GLY A 127 -20.52 -8.45 -14.17
N GLN A 128 -21.73 -8.36 -14.72
CA GLN A 128 -22.34 -7.09 -15.12
C GLN A 128 -22.55 -6.16 -13.93
N ILE A 129 -23.03 -6.68 -12.80
CA ILE A 129 -23.15 -5.90 -11.55
C ILE A 129 -21.79 -5.39 -11.11
N PHE A 130 -20.76 -6.23 -11.16
CA PHE A 130 -19.41 -5.81 -10.77
C PHE A 130 -18.90 -4.66 -11.66
N TYR A 131 -18.92 -4.83 -13.00
CA TYR A 131 -18.33 -3.83 -13.90
C TYR A 131 -19.17 -2.55 -14.00
N HIS A 132 -20.50 -2.66 -14.10
CA HIS A 132 -21.35 -1.48 -14.36
C HIS A 132 -21.82 -0.78 -13.09
N VAL A 133 -21.89 -1.48 -11.95
CA VAL A 133 -22.43 -0.92 -10.71
C VAL A 133 -21.35 -0.74 -9.64
N THR A 134 -20.59 -1.82 -9.33
CA THR A 134 -19.72 -1.83 -8.17
C THR A 134 -18.39 -1.12 -8.43
N LEU A 135 -17.72 -1.43 -9.55
CA LEU A 135 -16.36 -0.99 -9.84
C LEU A 135 -16.22 0.55 -9.85
N LEU A 136 -17.12 1.24 -10.54
CA LEU A 136 -17.09 2.71 -10.59
C LEU A 136 -17.33 3.36 -9.22
N GLN A 137 -18.19 2.77 -8.41
CA GLN A 137 -18.42 3.26 -7.05
C GLN A 137 -17.19 3.04 -6.14
N VAL A 138 -16.54 1.88 -6.28
CA VAL A 138 -15.28 1.60 -5.57
C VAL A 138 -14.21 2.62 -5.98
N ILE A 139 -13.98 2.82 -7.29
CA ILE A 139 -12.98 3.78 -7.80
C ILE A 139 -13.24 5.19 -7.23
N LYS A 140 -14.47 5.69 -7.32
CA LYS A 140 -14.82 7.01 -6.76
C LYS A 140 -14.54 7.13 -5.26
N ARG A 141 -14.66 6.04 -4.50
CA ARG A 141 -14.43 6.02 -3.06
C ARG A 141 -12.94 5.93 -2.69
N ILE A 142 -12.14 5.22 -3.49
CA ILE A 142 -10.71 5.03 -3.18
C ILE A 142 -9.84 6.19 -3.67
N VAL A 143 -10.22 6.91 -4.74
CA VAL A 143 -9.40 7.97 -5.34
C VAL A 143 -9.05 9.08 -4.33
N PRO A 144 -9.98 9.66 -3.54
CA PRO A 144 -9.61 10.72 -2.60
C PRO A 144 -8.62 10.27 -1.51
N PRO A 145 -8.86 9.19 -0.75
CA PRO A 145 -7.89 8.73 0.25
C PRO A 145 -6.59 8.24 -0.37
N MET A 146 -6.62 7.67 -1.58
CA MET A 146 -5.42 7.28 -2.31
C MET A 146 -4.55 8.49 -2.64
N GLY A 147 -5.18 9.59 -3.11
CA GLY A 147 -4.48 10.85 -3.38
C GLY A 147 -3.80 11.40 -2.12
N ASN A 148 -4.45 11.36 -0.96
CA ASN A 148 -3.86 11.79 0.30
C ASN A 148 -2.62 10.96 0.67
N GLU A 149 -2.68 9.62 0.55
CA GLU A 149 -1.54 8.77 0.86
C GLU A 149 -0.38 8.97 -0.13
N ILE A 150 -0.67 9.22 -1.41
CA ILE A 150 0.37 9.53 -2.41
C ILE A 150 1.05 10.87 -2.09
N ILE A 151 0.30 11.89 -1.66
CA ILE A 151 0.87 13.17 -1.23
C ILE A 151 1.72 13.01 0.04
N THR A 152 1.28 12.18 0.99
CA THR A 152 2.03 11.91 2.24
C THR A 152 3.33 11.15 1.98
N LEU A 153 3.43 10.39 0.88
CA LEU A 153 4.62 9.64 0.51
C LEU A 153 5.77 10.54 -0.03
N ILE A 154 5.44 11.74 -0.52
CA ILE A 154 6.42 12.71 -1.05
C ILE A 154 7.10 13.48 0.08
#